data_a0b07af5ca81a0367466d102437c6be1
#
_entry.id   a0b07af5ca81a0367466d102437c6be1
#
_cell.length_a   1.000
_cell.length_b   1.000
_cell.length_c   1.000
_cell.angle_alpha   90.00
_cell.angle_beta   90.00
_cell.angle_gamma   90.00
#
_symmetry.space_group_name_H-M   'P 1'
#
loop_
_entity.id
_entity.type
_entity.pdbx_description
1 polymer ?
#
loop_
_entity_poly.entity_id
_entity_poly.type
_entity_poly.pdbx_seq_one_letter_code
_entity_poly.pdbx_strand_id
1 'polypeptide(L)'
;AVEHEYDYIFEMDADFSHNPLDLPKLYQACADGADLAIGSRYCNGISVINWPIGRVIMSYYASVYVRTVLGMKVYDTTAGFKCYRRKVLQTIDLDKVKMKGYGFQIEMKYSTFKLGFNIQEVPIIFVDRKEGTSKMSSSIFGEAFWGVMKLKMRKIKPRKA
;
A
#
# COMPACT_ATOMS: atom_id res chain seq x y z
N ALA A 1 7.82 15.71 -3.66
CA ALA A 1 8.21 15.47 -2.25
C ALA A 1 9.70 15.14 -2.13
N VAL A 2 10.22 14.22 -2.95
CA VAL A 2 11.65 13.84 -2.92
C VAL A 2 12.57 15.04 -3.22
N GLU A 3 12.20 15.89 -4.14
CA GLU A 3 12.93 17.13 -4.53
C GLU A 3 12.98 18.18 -3.41
N HIS A 4 12.01 18.17 -2.49
CA HIS A 4 11.91 19.13 -1.39
C HIS A 4 12.58 18.64 -0.10
N GLU A 5 13.33 17.55 -0.16
CA GLU A 5 14.14 17.03 0.95
C GLU A 5 13.39 16.69 2.26
N TYR A 6 12.09 16.40 2.18
CA TYR A 6 11.34 15.91 3.34
C TYR A 6 11.82 14.53 3.77
N ASP A 7 12.00 14.30 5.06
CA ASP A 7 12.48 13.03 5.61
C ASP A 7 11.40 11.95 5.60
N TYR A 8 10.14 12.35 5.77
CA TYR A 8 8.98 11.47 5.79
C TYR A 8 7.93 11.96 4.80
N ILE A 9 7.44 11.06 3.98
CA ILE A 9 6.45 11.36 2.94
C ILE A 9 5.21 10.50 3.17
N PHE A 10 4.07 11.15 3.37
CA PHE A 10 2.78 10.48 3.54
C PHE A 10 2.01 10.40 2.23
N GLU A 11 1.31 9.30 2.06
CA GLU A 11 0.26 9.11 1.07
C GLU A 11 -1.03 8.76 1.80
N MET A 12 -2.11 9.49 1.52
CA MET A 12 -3.39 9.36 2.18
C MET A 12 -4.51 9.77 1.22
N ASP A 13 -5.62 9.02 1.21
CA ASP A 13 -6.80 9.40 0.43
C ASP A 13 -7.52 10.59 1.09
N ALA A 14 -8.02 11.52 0.26
CA ALA A 14 -8.69 12.75 0.70
C ALA A 14 -10.23 12.60 0.74
N ASP A 15 -10.74 11.38 0.94
CA ASP A 15 -12.18 11.04 0.93
C ASP A 15 -12.75 10.76 2.34
N PHE A 16 -12.02 11.17 3.37
CA PHE A 16 -12.35 10.97 4.79
C PHE A 16 -12.44 9.50 5.24
N SER A 17 -11.96 8.56 4.44
CA SER A 17 -11.90 7.14 4.82
C SER A 17 -10.78 6.83 5.81
N HIS A 18 -9.73 7.65 5.83
CA HIS A 18 -8.62 7.55 6.75
C HIS A 18 -8.71 8.63 7.84
N ASN A 19 -8.47 8.22 9.08
CA ASN A 19 -8.45 9.15 10.20
C ASN A 19 -7.08 9.86 10.27
N PRO A 20 -7.02 11.22 10.18
CA PRO A 20 -5.77 11.96 10.32
C PRO A 20 -5.04 11.73 11.66
N LEU A 21 -5.76 11.33 12.71
CA LEU A 21 -5.19 11.00 14.02
C LEU A 21 -4.31 9.73 13.99
N ASP A 22 -4.32 8.97 12.90
CA ASP A 22 -3.43 7.84 12.70
C ASP A 22 -2.07 8.25 12.08
N LEU A 23 -1.92 9.49 11.55
CA LEU A 23 -0.65 10.00 11.04
C LEU A 23 0.52 9.88 12.04
N PRO A 24 0.36 10.30 13.31
CA PRO A 24 1.43 10.15 14.30
C PRO A 24 1.86 8.69 14.53
N LYS A 25 0.94 7.73 14.43
CA LYS A 25 1.27 6.31 14.60
C LYS A 25 2.16 5.79 13.46
N LEU A 26 1.86 6.18 12.22
CA LEU A 26 2.67 5.80 11.06
C LEU A 26 4.04 6.51 11.10
N TYR A 27 4.06 7.78 11.51
CA TYR A 27 5.31 8.52 11.72
C TYR A 27 6.19 7.81 12.75
N GLN A 28 5.62 7.47 13.91
CA GLN A 28 6.35 6.81 14.99
C GLN A 28 6.92 5.46 14.54
N ALA A 29 6.16 4.66 13.80
CA ALA A 29 6.66 3.41 13.25
C ALA A 29 7.90 3.62 12.34
N CYS A 30 7.90 4.69 11.54
CA CYS A 30 9.08 5.06 10.74
C CYS A 30 10.22 5.61 11.61
N ALA A 31 9.94 6.40 12.64
CA ALA A 31 10.94 6.90 13.57
C ALA A 31 11.62 5.74 14.33
N ASP A 32 10.87 4.71 14.68
CA ASP A 32 11.33 3.50 15.38
C ASP A 32 12.07 2.50 14.46
N GLY A 33 12.22 2.83 13.17
CA GLY A 33 13.10 2.07 12.29
C GLY A 33 12.44 1.39 11.09
N ALA A 34 11.12 1.53 10.88
CA ALA A 34 10.51 1.13 9.63
C ALA A 34 10.94 2.08 8.51
N ASP A 35 11.12 1.55 7.31
CA ASP A 35 11.38 2.34 6.10
C ASP A 35 10.08 2.72 5.39
N LEU A 36 9.07 1.87 5.54
CA LEU A 36 7.69 2.07 5.10
C LEU A 36 6.74 1.63 6.20
N ALA A 37 5.93 2.55 6.72
CA ALA A 37 4.80 2.23 7.58
C ALA A 37 3.49 2.23 6.77
N ILE A 38 2.65 1.21 6.95
CA ILE A 38 1.38 1.02 6.23
C ILE A 38 0.24 1.05 7.24
N GLY A 39 -0.73 1.93 7.06
CA GLY A 39 -2.00 1.86 7.77
C GLY A 39 -2.81 0.65 7.27
N SER A 40 -2.84 -0.41 8.06
CA SER A 40 -3.37 -1.71 7.67
C SER A 40 -4.74 -1.96 8.28
N ARG A 41 -5.66 -2.42 7.44
CA ARG A 41 -7.00 -2.88 7.83
C ARG A 41 -7.01 -4.34 8.30
N TYR A 42 -5.88 -5.07 8.10
CA TYR A 42 -5.87 -6.52 8.21
C TYR A 42 -4.77 -7.09 9.12
N CYS A 43 -3.82 -6.30 9.58
CA CYS A 43 -2.70 -6.79 10.39
C CYS A 43 -3.10 -7.22 11.81
N ASN A 44 -4.23 -6.72 12.32
CA ASN A 44 -4.80 -7.10 13.64
C ASN A 44 -6.28 -7.46 13.50
N GLY A 45 -6.59 -8.42 12.62
CA GLY A 45 -7.96 -8.73 12.25
C GLY A 45 -8.53 -7.80 11.17
N ILE A 46 -9.85 -7.83 10.97
CA ILE A 46 -10.53 -7.02 9.96
C ILE A 46 -11.09 -5.75 10.62
N SER A 47 -10.53 -4.60 10.27
CA SER A 47 -10.84 -3.29 10.88
C SER A 47 -11.43 -2.33 9.83
N VAL A 48 -12.65 -2.65 9.36
CA VAL A 48 -13.40 -1.82 8.40
C VAL A 48 -14.82 -1.56 8.92
N ILE A 49 -15.32 -0.35 8.70
CA ILE A 49 -16.67 0.08 9.13
C ILE A 49 -17.51 0.44 7.90
N ASN A 50 -18.76 0.05 7.91
CA ASN A 50 -19.78 0.32 6.88
C ASN A 50 -19.49 -0.28 5.49
N TRP A 51 -18.60 -1.29 5.39
CA TRP A 51 -18.44 -2.01 4.13
C TRP A 51 -19.44 -3.15 3.98
N PRO A 52 -20.03 -3.34 2.79
CA PRO A 52 -20.75 -4.56 2.48
C PRO A 52 -19.84 -5.77 2.64
N ILE A 53 -20.38 -6.86 3.22
CA ILE A 53 -19.61 -8.08 3.51
C ILE A 53 -18.87 -8.63 2.29
N GLY A 54 -19.49 -8.59 1.11
CA GLY A 54 -18.86 -9.02 -0.15
C GLY A 54 -17.61 -8.22 -0.49
N ARG A 55 -17.60 -6.90 -0.22
CA ARG A 55 -16.42 -6.04 -0.41
C ARG A 55 -15.30 -6.38 0.58
N VAL A 56 -15.66 -6.68 1.83
CA VAL A 56 -14.70 -7.11 2.86
C VAL A 56 -14.00 -8.39 2.41
N ILE A 57 -14.78 -9.41 2.06
CA ILE A 57 -14.29 -10.73 1.62
C ILE A 57 -13.36 -10.54 0.40
N MET A 58 -13.83 -9.82 -0.61
CA MET A 58 -13.08 -9.61 -1.85
C MET A 58 -11.74 -8.87 -1.60
N SER A 59 -11.74 -7.81 -0.82
CA SER A 59 -10.53 -7.03 -0.49
C SER A 59 -9.53 -7.85 0.33
N TYR A 60 -10.03 -8.62 1.31
CA TYR A 60 -9.19 -9.49 2.12
C TYR A 60 -8.52 -10.58 1.27
N TYR A 61 -9.29 -11.32 0.49
CA TYR A 61 -8.73 -12.39 -0.37
C TYR A 61 -7.87 -11.85 -1.50
N ALA A 62 -8.13 -10.65 -2.02
CA ALA A 62 -7.23 -9.98 -2.95
C ALA A 62 -5.85 -9.76 -2.30
N SER A 63 -5.82 -9.31 -1.04
CA SER A 63 -4.56 -9.15 -0.30
C SER A 63 -3.88 -10.49 -0.01
N VAL A 64 -4.64 -11.55 0.32
CA VAL A 64 -4.10 -12.91 0.49
C VAL A 64 -3.45 -13.41 -0.82
N TYR A 65 -4.13 -13.25 -1.95
CA TYR A 65 -3.60 -13.61 -3.26
C TYR A 65 -2.28 -12.88 -3.55
N VAL A 66 -2.27 -11.56 -3.42
CA VAL A 66 -1.09 -10.73 -3.72
C VAL A 66 0.10 -11.12 -2.85
N ARG A 67 -0.09 -11.21 -1.53
CA ARG A 67 1.01 -11.55 -0.61
C ARG A 67 1.56 -12.97 -0.87
N THR A 68 0.70 -13.93 -1.21
CA THR A 68 1.10 -15.30 -1.53
C THR A 68 1.89 -15.36 -2.84
N VAL A 69 1.37 -14.76 -3.90
CA VAL A 69 2.04 -14.73 -5.20
C VAL A 69 3.38 -14.00 -5.14
N LEU A 70 3.43 -12.84 -4.50
CA LEU A 70 4.64 -12.02 -4.42
C LEU A 70 5.60 -12.44 -3.31
N GLY A 71 5.16 -13.28 -2.36
CA GLY A 71 5.96 -13.72 -1.22
C GLY A 71 6.22 -12.61 -0.20
N MET A 72 5.30 -11.63 -0.08
CA MET A 72 5.42 -10.53 0.88
C MET A 72 4.77 -10.89 2.22
N LYS A 73 5.37 -10.40 3.31
CA LYS A 73 4.78 -10.50 4.67
C LYS A 73 3.95 -9.26 5.00
N VAL A 74 3.11 -8.81 4.07
CA VAL A 74 2.23 -7.63 4.22
C VAL A 74 0.79 -8.11 4.14
N TYR A 75 -0.01 -7.86 5.17
CA TYR A 75 -1.41 -8.29 5.25
C TYR A 75 -2.33 -7.42 4.38
N ASP A 76 -2.09 -6.10 4.36
CA ASP A 76 -2.88 -5.16 3.55
C ASP A 76 -2.09 -4.65 2.35
N THR A 77 -2.10 -5.44 1.28
CA THR A 77 -1.33 -5.13 0.08
C THR A 77 -1.92 -3.98 -0.74
N THR A 78 -3.19 -3.66 -0.55
CA THR A 78 -3.93 -2.63 -1.30
C THR A 78 -4.10 -1.31 -0.54
N ALA A 79 -3.65 -1.21 0.72
CA ALA A 79 -3.76 0.00 1.52
C ALA A 79 -3.11 1.21 0.84
N GLY A 80 -3.82 2.36 0.81
CA GLY A 80 -3.32 3.63 0.29
C GLY A 80 -2.62 4.48 1.33
N PHE A 81 -2.95 4.31 2.61
CA PHE A 81 -2.40 5.12 3.70
C PHE A 81 -1.02 4.63 4.12
N LYS A 82 0.01 5.43 3.90
CA LYS A 82 1.41 5.04 4.10
C LYS A 82 2.27 6.22 4.51
N CYS A 83 3.35 5.91 5.22
CA CYS A 83 4.46 6.82 5.50
C CYS A 83 5.75 6.19 4.98
N TYR A 84 6.46 6.88 4.09
CA TYR A 84 7.75 6.47 3.57
C TYR A 84 8.87 7.31 4.20
N ARG A 85 9.98 6.67 4.54
CA ARG A 85 11.24 7.39 4.67
C ARG A 85 11.73 7.80 3.27
N ARG A 86 12.31 9.01 3.16
CA ARG A 86 12.82 9.59 1.89
C ARG A 86 13.67 8.59 1.09
N LYS A 87 14.57 7.89 1.76
CA LYS A 87 15.49 6.93 1.11
C LYS A 87 14.77 5.85 0.29
N VAL A 88 13.58 5.43 0.69
CA VAL A 88 12.78 4.44 -0.06
C VAL A 88 12.40 4.99 -1.43
N LEU A 89 11.83 6.21 -1.45
CA LEU A 89 11.39 6.85 -2.69
C LEU A 89 12.55 7.30 -3.58
N GLN A 90 13.71 7.60 -2.99
CA GLN A 90 14.94 7.88 -3.75
C GLN A 90 15.52 6.63 -4.40
N THR A 91 15.37 5.47 -3.74
CA THR A 91 15.91 4.20 -4.24
C THR A 91 15.00 3.53 -5.26
N ILE A 92 13.67 3.68 -5.13
CA ILE A 92 12.73 3.15 -6.12
C ILE A 92 12.83 3.97 -7.40
N ASP A 93 12.99 3.27 -8.53
CA ASP A 93 12.91 3.89 -9.86
C ASP A 93 11.44 4.14 -10.20
N LEU A 94 10.94 5.33 -9.79
CA LEU A 94 9.52 5.71 -9.92
C LEU A 94 9.06 5.76 -11.39
N ASP A 95 9.96 6.05 -12.33
CA ASP A 95 9.66 6.09 -13.77
C ASP A 95 9.33 4.69 -14.33
N LYS A 96 9.76 3.65 -13.62
CA LYS A 96 9.47 2.25 -13.96
C LYS A 96 8.22 1.68 -13.27
N VAL A 97 7.57 2.44 -12.41
CA VAL A 97 6.28 2.04 -11.82
C VAL A 97 5.20 2.18 -12.88
N LYS A 98 4.55 1.07 -13.24
CA LYS A 98 3.64 1.00 -14.39
C LYS A 98 2.18 0.78 -14.01
N MET A 99 1.95 0.17 -12.86
CA MET A 99 0.59 -0.16 -12.43
C MET A 99 -0.12 1.11 -11.92
N LYS A 100 -1.45 1.15 -12.09
CA LYS A 100 -2.29 2.28 -11.67
C LYS A 100 -3.28 1.83 -10.59
N GLY A 101 -3.88 2.79 -9.89
CA GLY A 101 -4.88 2.54 -8.86
C GLY A 101 -4.39 1.57 -7.78
N TYR A 102 -5.15 0.52 -7.49
CA TYR A 102 -4.75 -0.49 -6.50
C TYR A 102 -3.45 -1.22 -6.87
N GLY A 103 -3.21 -1.40 -8.16
CA GLY A 103 -1.96 -2.00 -8.64
C GLY A 103 -0.74 -1.17 -8.28
N PHE A 104 -0.84 0.16 -8.36
CA PHE A 104 0.22 1.06 -7.91
C PHE A 104 0.58 0.82 -6.44
N GLN A 105 -0.43 0.65 -5.58
CA GLN A 105 -0.22 0.38 -4.15
C GLN A 105 0.54 -0.93 -3.92
N ILE A 106 0.21 -1.95 -4.71
CA ILE A 106 0.88 -3.26 -4.67
C ILE A 106 2.33 -3.15 -5.18
N GLU A 107 2.53 -2.49 -6.32
CA GLU A 107 3.84 -2.35 -6.94
C GLU A 107 4.82 -1.58 -6.06
N MET A 108 4.39 -0.51 -5.41
CA MET A 108 5.21 0.28 -4.49
C MET A 108 5.65 -0.53 -3.27
N LYS A 109 4.73 -1.28 -2.64
CA LYS A 109 5.06 -2.15 -1.51
C LYS A 109 6.00 -3.29 -1.93
N TYR A 110 5.73 -3.90 -3.08
CA TYR A 110 6.59 -4.96 -3.61
C TYR A 110 8.00 -4.46 -3.95
N SER A 111 8.12 -3.27 -4.55
CA SER A 111 9.40 -2.65 -4.83
C SER A 111 10.18 -2.36 -3.55
N THR A 112 9.52 -1.81 -2.53
CA THR A 112 10.09 -1.59 -1.21
C THR A 112 10.60 -2.90 -0.59
N PHE A 113 9.77 -3.96 -0.63
CA PHE A 113 10.13 -5.29 -0.13
C PHE A 113 11.33 -5.91 -0.87
N LYS A 114 11.32 -5.86 -2.21
CA LYS A 114 12.39 -6.45 -3.05
C LYS A 114 13.71 -5.72 -2.93
N LEU A 115 13.69 -4.45 -2.58
CA LEU A 115 14.89 -3.64 -2.33
C LEU A 115 15.42 -3.81 -0.90
N GLY A 116 14.81 -4.67 -0.09
CA GLY A 116 15.30 -5.04 1.25
C GLY A 116 14.94 -4.04 2.36
N PHE A 117 14.00 -3.13 2.11
CA PHE A 117 13.55 -2.18 3.13
C PHE A 117 12.63 -2.83 4.16
N ASN A 118 12.68 -2.30 5.39
CA ASN A 118 11.83 -2.74 6.49
C ASN A 118 10.42 -2.14 6.34
N ILE A 119 9.41 -3.03 6.24
CA ILE A 119 8.00 -2.64 6.13
C ILE A 119 7.29 -3.02 7.43
N GLN A 120 6.60 -2.06 8.03
CA GLN A 120 5.77 -2.27 9.22
C GLN A 120 4.32 -1.93 8.93
N GLU A 121 3.39 -2.77 9.40
CA GLU A 121 1.96 -2.48 9.36
C GLU A 121 1.51 -1.93 10.72
N VAL A 122 0.76 -0.85 10.67
CA VAL A 122 0.15 -0.17 11.82
C VAL A 122 -1.36 -0.37 11.71
N PRO A 123 -2.03 -0.95 12.72
CA PRO A 123 -3.48 -1.15 12.65
C PRO A 123 -4.21 0.18 12.62
N ILE A 124 -5.12 0.32 11.67
CA ILE A 124 -6.04 1.46 11.55
C ILE A 124 -7.48 0.98 11.42
N ILE A 125 -8.43 1.85 11.72
CA ILE A 125 -9.83 1.64 11.40
C ILE A 125 -10.16 2.41 10.12
N PHE A 126 -10.60 1.68 9.10
CA PHE A 126 -11.04 2.26 7.84
C PHE A 126 -12.55 2.44 7.83
N VAL A 127 -13.02 3.64 7.63
CA VAL A 127 -14.45 3.95 7.52
C VAL A 127 -14.80 4.10 6.04
N ASP A 128 -15.96 3.57 5.61
CA ASP A 128 -16.37 3.79 4.21
C ASP A 128 -16.55 5.29 3.93
N ARG A 129 -16.17 5.69 2.73
CA ARG A 129 -16.28 7.08 2.31
C ARG A 129 -17.72 7.56 2.39
N LYS A 130 -17.92 8.82 2.77
CA LYS A 130 -19.27 9.44 2.85
C LYS A 130 -19.77 9.83 1.47
N GLU A 131 -18.86 10.10 0.52
CA GLU A 131 -19.18 10.57 -0.82
C GLU A 131 -18.40 9.78 -1.89
N GLY A 132 -18.98 9.70 -3.08
CA GLY A 132 -18.39 9.02 -4.22
C GLY A 132 -18.74 7.53 -4.34
N THR A 133 -18.67 7.01 -5.56
CA THR A 133 -18.91 5.59 -5.87
C THR A 133 -17.59 4.83 -5.96
N SER A 134 -17.61 3.59 -5.50
CA SER A 134 -16.45 2.70 -5.65
C SER A 134 -16.21 2.40 -7.13
N LYS A 135 -15.01 2.73 -7.64
CA LYS A 135 -14.60 2.44 -9.02
C LYS A 135 -14.16 0.99 -9.23
N MET A 136 -14.67 0.06 -8.41
CA MET A 136 -14.31 -1.37 -8.54
C MET A 136 -15.18 -2.01 -9.62
N SER A 137 -14.65 -2.13 -10.84
CA SER A 137 -15.24 -2.94 -11.91
C SER A 137 -14.52 -4.30 -12.03
N SER A 138 -15.20 -5.30 -12.57
CA SER A 138 -14.63 -6.63 -12.82
C SER A 138 -13.38 -6.59 -13.72
N SER A 139 -13.30 -5.62 -14.64
CA SER A 139 -12.14 -5.40 -15.49
C SER A 139 -10.89 -4.99 -14.71
N ILE A 140 -11.04 -4.19 -13.66
CA ILE A 140 -9.94 -3.77 -12.78
C ILE A 140 -9.35 -4.96 -12.02
N PHE A 141 -10.18 -5.94 -11.64
CA PHE A 141 -9.71 -7.17 -11.00
C PHE A 141 -8.89 -8.04 -11.94
N GLY A 142 -9.36 -8.25 -13.17
CA GLY A 142 -8.61 -9.01 -14.17
C GLY A 142 -7.25 -8.37 -14.48
N GLU A 143 -7.23 -7.05 -14.67
CA GLU A 143 -6.00 -6.31 -14.90
C GLU A 143 -5.03 -6.42 -13.71
N ALA A 144 -5.54 -6.26 -12.49
CA ALA A 144 -4.73 -6.40 -11.28
C ALA A 144 -4.18 -7.82 -11.10
N PHE A 145 -5.00 -8.85 -11.38
CA PHE A 145 -4.57 -10.25 -11.30
C PHE A 145 -3.37 -10.55 -12.20
N TRP A 146 -3.48 -10.24 -13.49
CA TRP A 146 -2.39 -10.43 -14.45
C TRP A 146 -1.21 -9.48 -14.19
N GLY A 147 -1.49 -8.27 -13.70
CA GLY A 147 -0.48 -7.31 -13.28
C GLY A 147 0.43 -7.84 -12.18
N VAL A 148 -0.14 -8.53 -11.18
CA VAL A 148 0.62 -9.15 -10.08
C VAL A 148 1.52 -10.28 -10.58
N MET A 149 1.02 -11.13 -11.50
CA MET A 149 1.85 -12.18 -12.10
C MET A 149 3.03 -11.62 -12.90
N LYS A 150 2.79 -10.59 -13.71
CA LYS A 150 3.86 -9.87 -14.44
C LYS A 150 4.85 -9.21 -13.48
N LEU A 151 4.35 -8.61 -12.39
CA LEU A 151 5.18 -7.98 -11.37
C LEU A 151 6.11 -8.99 -10.68
N LYS A 152 5.62 -10.20 -10.39
CA LYS A 152 6.42 -11.30 -9.82
C LYS A 152 7.64 -11.64 -10.67
N MET A 153 7.48 -11.65 -12.01
CA MET A 153 8.54 -11.99 -12.95
C MET A 153 9.50 -10.82 -13.21
N ARG A 154 9.12 -9.61 -12.84
CA ARG A 154 9.93 -8.41 -13.09
C ARG A 154 11.09 -8.31 -12.09
N LYS A 155 12.29 -8.07 -12.60
CA LYS A 155 13.46 -7.75 -11.77
C LYS A 155 13.35 -6.30 -11.28
N ILE A 156 13.13 -6.13 -9.98
CA ILE A 156 13.17 -4.82 -9.33
C ILE A 156 14.64 -4.48 -9.04
N LYS A 157 15.09 -3.33 -9.54
CA LYS A 157 16.43 -2.81 -9.31
C LYS A 157 16.34 -1.40 -8.73
N PRO A 158 17.30 -0.98 -7.91
CA PRO A 158 17.33 0.41 -7.44
C PRO A 158 17.48 1.38 -8.62
N ARG A 159 17.07 2.61 -8.42
CA ARG A 159 17.31 3.72 -9.35
C ARG A 159 18.82 3.84 -9.57
N LYS A 160 19.24 3.99 -10.80
CA LYS A 160 20.64 4.32 -11.09
C LYS A 160 20.92 5.77 -10.64
N ALA A 161 21.99 5.96 -9.92
CA ALA A 161 22.49 7.29 -9.58
C ALA A 161 22.79 8.11 -10.85
#